data_57150aa5b3483580e8e32d7af630cbb7
#
_entry.id   57150aa5b3483580e8e32d7af630cbb7
#
_cell.length_a   1.000
_cell.length_b   1.000
_cell.length_c   1.000
_cell.angle_alpha   90.00
_cell.angle_beta   90.00
_cell.angle_gamma   90.00
#
_symmetry.space_group_name_H-M   'P 1'
#
loop_
_entity.id
_entity.type
_entity.pdbx_description
1 polymer ?
#
loop_
_entity_poly.entity_id
_entity_poly.type
_entity_poly.pdbx_seq_one_letter_code
_entity_poly.pdbx_strand_id
1 'polypeptide(L)'
;MVELVVLLAIVAILSGLVISEILSYIEKARLRQALNQFLSDLNYVKNQAQITGVAWGIRACTGTGKYKIFIDHDGNCTDTQPDCDNINGTNICVNYPFQNCNSDSDCPGNFTGICRPLEQLKILEGGFLFVKGNTTRHFYVVFDRKGLPFKDNCNLGMDNVTIQSPSGKERAIIIVNRFGRIRVD
;
A
#
# COMPACT_ATOMS: atom_id res chain seq x y z
N MET A 1 -48.29 -9.11 -32.17
CA MET A 1 -47.01 -8.57 -32.69
C MET A 1 -46.59 -7.29 -32.00
N VAL A 2 -47.44 -6.27 -31.87
CA VAL A 2 -47.11 -5.02 -31.19
C VAL A 2 -46.79 -5.18 -29.71
N GLU A 3 -47.51 -6.04 -28.99
CA GLU A 3 -47.26 -6.33 -27.57
C GLU A 3 -45.86 -6.89 -27.30
N LEU A 4 -45.37 -7.76 -28.18
CA LEU A 4 -44.03 -8.36 -28.05
C LEU A 4 -42.92 -7.33 -28.26
N VAL A 5 -43.13 -6.39 -29.18
CA VAL A 5 -42.17 -5.30 -29.42
C VAL A 5 -42.12 -4.35 -28.24
N VAL A 6 -43.27 -4.02 -27.64
CA VAL A 6 -43.33 -3.18 -26.43
C VAL A 6 -42.63 -3.82 -25.26
N LEU A 7 -42.86 -5.13 -25.04
CA LEU A 7 -42.23 -5.88 -23.96
C LEU A 7 -40.72 -5.95 -24.13
N LEU A 8 -40.20 -6.17 -25.33
CA LEU A 8 -38.76 -6.15 -25.60
C LEU A 8 -38.14 -4.76 -25.38
N ALA A 9 -38.88 -3.70 -25.75
CA ALA A 9 -38.41 -2.33 -25.49
C ALA A 9 -38.28 -2.02 -23.99
N ILE A 10 -39.26 -2.45 -23.19
CA ILE A 10 -39.21 -2.26 -21.73
C ILE A 10 -38.04 -3.05 -21.12
N VAL A 11 -37.86 -4.31 -21.51
CA VAL A 11 -36.74 -5.13 -21.03
C VAL A 11 -35.40 -4.52 -21.39
N ALA A 12 -35.25 -4.00 -22.61
CA ALA A 12 -34.01 -3.34 -23.04
C ALA A 12 -33.67 -2.10 -22.20
N ILE A 13 -34.68 -1.25 -21.91
CA ILE A 13 -34.50 -0.05 -21.06
C ILE A 13 -34.13 -0.45 -19.63
N LEU A 14 -34.85 -1.40 -19.02
CA LEU A 14 -34.57 -1.85 -17.67
C LEU A 14 -33.18 -2.49 -17.56
N SER A 15 -32.80 -3.29 -18.54
CA SER A 15 -31.45 -3.92 -18.57
C SER A 15 -30.33 -2.86 -18.60
N GLY A 16 -30.51 -1.78 -19.36
CA GLY A 16 -29.52 -0.70 -19.44
C GLY A 16 -29.31 0.03 -18.10
N LEU A 17 -30.35 0.25 -17.32
CA LEU A 17 -30.26 0.87 -16.00
C LEU A 17 -29.57 -0.02 -14.96
N VAL A 18 -29.91 -1.30 -14.96
CA VAL A 18 -29.36 -2.27 -13.99
C VAL A 18 -27.86 -2.47 -14.18
N ILE A 19 -27.38 -2.49 -15.43
CA ILE A 19 -25.95 -2.71 -15.72
C ILE A 19 -25.07 -1.59 -15.13
N SER A 20 -25.51 -0.33 -15.21
CA SER A 20 -24.73 0.79 -14.68
C SER A 20 -24.56 0.76 -13.16
N GLU A 21 -25.61 0.33 -12.44
CA GLU A 21 -25.57 0.20 -10.98
C GLU A 21 -24.67 -0.98 -10.53
N ILE A 22 -24.75 -2.11 -11.25
CA ILE A 22 -23.91 -3.27 -10.95
C ILE A 22 -22.43 -2.92 -11.14
N LEU A 23 -22.07 -2.22 -12.22
CA LEU A 23 -20.68 -1.82 -12.46
C LEU A 23 -20.16 -0.90 -11.35
N SER A 24 -20.95 0.07 -10.90
CA SER A 24 -20.59 0.93 -9.76
C SER A 24 -20.39 0.12 -8.47
N TYR A 25 -21.26 -0.84 -8.20
CA TYR A 25 -21.15 -1.71 -7.03
C TYR A 25 -19.87 -2.55 -7.07
N ILE A 26 -19.54 -3.14 -8.22
CA ILE A 26 -18.31 -3.93 -8.43
C ILE A 26 -17.07 -3.04 -8.20
N GLU A 27 -17.07 -1.82 -8.72
CA GLU A 27 -15.95 -0.89 -8.55
C GLU A 27 -15.73 -0.52 -7.08
N LYS A 28 -16.81 -0.26 -6.32
CA LYS A 28 -16.76 -0.04 -4.86
C LYS A 28 -16.23 -1.26 -4.10
N ALA A 29 -16.66 -2.46 -4.47
CA ALA A 29 -16.19 -3.69 -3.84
C ALA A 29 -14.69 -3.89 -4.08
N ARG A 30 -14.22 -3.68 -5.29
CA ARG A 30 -12.80 -3.74 -5.64
C ARG A 30 -11.97 -2.66 -4.93
N LEU A 31 -12.50 -1.42 -4.80
CA LEU A 31 -11.84 -0.37 -4.02
C LEU A 31 -11.63 -0.80 -2.57
N ARG A 32 -12.65 -1.39 -1.94
CA ARG A 32 -12.52 -1.92 -0.57
C ARG A 32 -11.47 -3.01 -0.47
N GLN A 33 -11.36 -3.88 -1.46
CA GLN A 33 -10.32 -4.92 -1.50
C GLN A 33 -8.92 -4.31 -1.58
N ALA A 34 -8.68 -3.38 -2.52
CA ALA A 34 -7.41 -2.69 -2.67
C ALA A 34 -7.04 -1.89 -1.40
N LEU A 35 -8.04 -1.24 -0.80
CA LEU A 35 -7.89 -0.53 0.47
C LEU A 35 -7.47 -1.47 1.60
N ASN A 36 -8.16 -2.59 1.77
CA ASN A 36 -7.86 -3.56 2.82
C ASN A 36 -6.46 -4.19 2.62
N GLN A 37 -6.06 -4.46 1.38
CA GLN A 37 -4.71 -4.93 1.05
C GLN A 37 -3.66 -3.93 1.55
N PHE A 38 -3.79 -2.66 1.18
CA PHE A 38 -2.82 -1.63 1.57
C PHE A 38 -2.84 -1.35 3.08
N LEU A 39 -4.00 -1.35 3.74
CA LEU A 39 -4.12 -1.21 5.19
C LEU A 39 -3.48 -2.39 5.94
N SER A 40 -3.66 -3.59 5.44
CA SER A 40 -3.01 -4.78 5.99
C SER A 40 -1.50 -4.66 5.94
N ASP A 41 -0.97 -4.18 4.80
CA ASP A 41 0.47 -3.99 4.63
C ASP A 41 1.02 -2.83 5.48
N LEU A 42 0.27 -1.73 5.66
CA LEU A 42 0.64 -0.66 6.59
C LEU A 42 0.71 -1.16 8.03
N ASN A 43 -0.26 -1.94 8.47
CA ASN A 43 -0.25 -2.55 9.80
C ASN A 43 0.86 -3.60 9.93
N TYR A 44 1.12 -4.38 8.89
CA TYR A 44 2.24 -5.32 8.83
C TYR A 44 3.58 -4.60 9.05
N VAL A 45 3.84 -3.54 8.29
CA VAL A 45 5.07 -2.73 8.40
C VAL A 45 5.24 -2.17 9.81
N LYS A 46 4.18 -1.58 10.37
CA LYS A 46 4.19 -1.07 11.74
C LYS A 46 4.49 -2.16 12.78
N ASN A 47 3.82 -3.31 12.66
CA ASN A 47 4.03 -4.43 13.58
C ASN A 47 5.45 -5.01 13.43
N GLN A 48 5.97 -5.12 12.21
CA GLN A 48 7.34 -5.58 11.98
C GLN A 48 8.36 -4.64 12.64
N ALA A 49 8.17 -3.33 12.53
CA ALA A 49 9.04 -2.36 13.20
C ALA A 49 9.05 -2.56 14.73
N GLN A 50 7.89 -2.81 15.32
CA GLN A 50 7.77 -3.05 16.76
C GLN A 50 8.36 -4.39 17.22
N ILE A 51 8.17 -5.45 16.43
CA ILE A 51 8.65 -6.81 16.77
C ILE A 51 10.17 -6.91 16.57
N THR A 52 10.67 -6.38 15.46
CA THR A 52 12.08 -6.52 15.09
C THR A 52 12.98 -5.46 15.73
N GLY A 53 12.40 -4.36 16.20
CA GLY A 53 13.15 -3.22 16.74
C GLY A 53 13.90 -2.40 15.68
N VAL A 54 13.73 -2.74 14.40
CA VAL A 54 14.30 -2.03 13.25
C VAL A 54 13.19 -1.21 12.57
N ALA A 55 13.52 -0.06 12.02
CA ALA A 55 12.56 0.77 11.33
C ALA A 55 12.13 0.13 9.99
N TRP A 56 10.83 0.15 9.73
CA TRP A 56 10.22 -0.37 8.51
C TRP A 56 9.38 0.71 7.85
N GLY A 57 9.47 0.81 6.53
CA GLY A 57 8.77 1.83 5.76
C GLY A 57 7.88 1.28 4.67
N ILE A 58 6.95 2.12 4.25
CA ILE A 58 6.14 1.92 3.07
C ILE A 58 6.13 3.20 2.23
N ARG A 59 6.33 3.04 0.92
CA ARG A 59 6.27 4.11 -0.06
C ARG A 59 5.25 3.77 -1.12
N ALA A 60 4.19 4.56 -1.24
CA ALA A 60 3.22 4.43 -2.32
C ALA A 60 3.53 5.42 -3.46
N CYS A 61 3.63 4.90 -4.67
CA CYS A 61 4.04 5.63 -5.85
C CYS A 61 2.83 6.32 -6.49
N THR A 62 2.73 7.63 -6.34
CA THR A 62 1.64 8.43 -6.92
C THR A 62 1.59 8.31 -8.44
N GLY A 63 0.39 8.29 -8.99
CA GLY A 63 0.15 8.08 -10.42
C GLY A 63 0.20 6.62 -10.86
N THR A 64 0.52 5.70 -9.94
CA THR A 64 0.55 4.26 -10.19
C THR A 64 -0.15 3.50 -9.09
N GLY A 65 -0.40 2.20 -9.29
CA GLY A 65 -0.86 1.30 -8.22
C GLY A 65 0.29 0.61 -7.47
N LYS A 66 1.53 1.01 -7.70
CA LYS A 66 2.72 0.37 -7.12
C LYS A 66 3.07 0.97 -5.77
N TYR A 67 3.54 0.13 -4.85
CA TYR A 67 4.11 0.55 -3.58
C TYR A 67 5.21 -0.39 -3.14
N LYS A 68 6.16 0.14 -2.37
CA LYS A 68 7.26 -0.63 -1.81
C LYS A 68 7.15 -0.72 -0.30
N ILE A 69 7.44 -1.90 0.24
CA ILE A 69 7.74 -2.11 1.64
C ILE A 69 9.26 -2.26 1.74
N PHE A 70 9.88 -1.57 2.68
CA PHE A 70 11.32 -1.59 2.85
C PHE A 70 11.73 -1.57 4.31
N ILE A 71 12.96 -2.03 4.57
CA ILE A 71 13.61 -1.96 5.88
C ILE A 71 14.58 -0.79 5.86
N ASP A 72 14.39 0.17 6.77
CA ASP A 72 15.29 1.30 6.95
C ASP A 72 16.49 0.85 7.81
N HIS A 73 17.51 0.29 7.15
CA HIS A 73 18.66 -0.31 7.81
C HIS A 73 19.75 0.70 8.17
N ASP A 74 19.78 1.83 7.50
CA ASP A 74 20.78 2.89 7.68
C ASP A 74 20.26 4.10 8.49
N GLY A 75 18.96 4.07 8.85
CA GLY A 75 18.33 5.09 9.69
C GLY A 75 18.12 6.42 8.97
N ASN A 76 18.14 6.42 7.64
CA ASN A 76 17.94 7.63 6.84
C ASN A 76 16.47 7.91 6.51
N CYS A 77 15.58 7.02 6.94
CA CYS A 77 14.13 7.07 6.71
C CYS A 77 13.74 7.04 5.23
N THR A 78 14.61 6.50 4.36
CA THR A 78 14.34 6.39 2.93
C THR A 78 14.56 4.97 2.43
N ASP A 79 13.90 4.61 1.32
CA ASP A 79 14.21 3.39 0.58
C ASP A 79 15.53 3.58 -0.21
N THR A 80 16.23 2.49 -0.46
CA THR A 80 17.53 2.52 -1.13
C THR A 80 17.43 2.88 -2.61
N GLN A 81 16.26 2.69 -3.21
CA GLN A 81 16.00 2.95 -4.63
C GLN A 81 14.95 4.05 -4.79
N PRO A 82 15.31 5.22 -5.35
CA PRO A 82 14.37 6.34 -5.52
C PRO A 82 13.28 6.06 -6.55
N ASP A 83 13.48 5.06 -7.38
CA ASP A 83 12.55 4.67 -8.44
C ASP A 83 11.47 3.72 -7.92
N CYS A 84 10.25 3.89 -8.41
CA CYS A 84 9.10 3.05 -8.05
C CYS A 84 9.10 1.67 -8.71
N ASP A 85 9.90 1.46 -9.72
CA ASP A 85 9.95 0.21 -10.49
C ASP A 85 11.11 -0.71 -10.07
N ASN A 86 12.13 -0.15 -9.46
CA ASN A 86 13.32 -0.86 -9.03
C ASN A 86 13.27 -1.17 -7.53
N ILE A 87 13.68 -2.37 -7.17
CA ILE A 87 13.85 -2.82 -5.78
C ILE A 87 15.29 -3.25 -5.56
N ASN A 88 15.77 -3.05 -4.34
CA ASN A 88 16.98 -3.71 -3.90
C ASN A 88 16.63 -5.16 -3.52
N GLY A 89 17.03 -6.11 -4.37
CA GLY A 89 16.77 -7.54 -4.18
C GLY A 89 17.63 -8.22 -3.11
N THR A 90 18.44 -7.45 -2.37
CA THR A 90 19.28 -8.00 -1.30
C THR A 90 18.42 -8.42 -0.12
N ASN A 91 18.66 -9.60 0.42
CA ASN A 91 18.09 -10.02 1.71
C ASN A 91 19.04 -9.66 2.83
N ILE A 92 18.48 -9.25 3.96
CA ILE A 92 19.22 -8.90 5.17
C ILE A 92 18.66 -9.64 6.39
N CYS A 93 19.53 -9.89 7.35
CA CYS A 93 19.13 -10.38 8.67
C CYS A 93 18.44 -9.24 9.44
N VAL A 94 17.18 -9.39 9.77
CA VAL A 94 16.38 -8.30 10.37
C VAL A 94 16.95 -7.81 11.70
N ASN A 95 17.53 -8.70 12.50
CA ASN A 95 18.19 -8.35 13.78
C ASN A 95 19.64 -7.87 13.60
N TYR A 96 20.18 -8.03 12.41
CA TYR A 96 21.52 -7.60 12.02
C TYR A 96 21.42 -6.96 10.62
N PRO A 97 20.86 -5.76 10.53
CA PRO A 97 20.44 -5.15 9.26
C PRO A 97 21.60 -4.93 8.28
N PHE A 98 22.83 -5.03 8.73
CA PHE A 98 24.01 -4.85 7.87
C PHE A 98 24.59 -6.17 7.32
N GLN A 99 24.01 -7.31 7.68
CA GLN A 99 24.47 -8.61 7.21
C GLN A 99 23.55 -9.16 6.13
N ASN A 100 24.09 -9.40 4.93
CA ASN A 100 23.39 -10.08 3.87
C ASN A 100 23.16 -11.55 4.22
N CYS A 101 22.05 -12.11 3.78
CA CYS A 101 21.67 -13.50 4.01
C CYS A 101 20.98 -14.10 2.78
N ASN A 102 21.01 -15.43 2.68
CA ASN A 102 20.24 -16.19 1.69
C ASN A 102 19.12 -17.01 2.35
N SER A 103 19.30 -17.32 3.64
CA SER A 103 18.35 -18.09 4.44
C SER A 103 18.38 -17.63 5.90
N ASP A 104 17.37 -18.02 6.66
CA ASP A 104 17.30 -17.70 8.10
C ASP A 104 18.50 -18.26 8.89
N SER A 105 19.10 -19.38 8.43
CA SER A 105 20.28 -19.98 9.04
C SER A 105 21.55 -19.12 8.95
N ASP A 106 21.60 -18.18 8.01
CA ASP A 106 22.76 -17.31 7.83
C ASP A 106 22.76 -16.16 8.84
N CYS A 107 21.63 -15.97 9.54
CA CYS A 107 21.50 -14.88 10.50
C CYS A 107 21.97 -15.31 11.88
N PRO A 108 22.98 -14.64 12.48
CA PRO A 108 23.47 -14.98 13.80
C PRO A 108 22.42 -14.67 14.87
N GLY A 109 22.28 -15.61 15.81
CA GLY A 109 21.37 -15.50 16.96
C GLY A 109 20.48 -16.72 17.12
N ASN A 110 20.50 -17.33 18.29
CA ASN A 110 19.88 -18.62 18.57
C ASN A 110 18.34 -18.64 18.48
N PHE A 111 17.65 -17.50 18.26
CA PHE A 111 16.18 -17.49 18.33
C PHE A 111 15.45 -16.50 17.41
N THR A 112 16.12 -15.59 16.69
CA THR A 112 15.40 -14.50 15.96
C THR A 112 16.04 -14.05 14.65
N GLY A 113 17.05 -14.76 14.16
CA GLY A 113 17.65 -14.43 12.86
C GLY A 113 16.69 -14.74 11.72
N ILE A 114 15.98 -13.73 11.23
CA ILE A 114 15.07 -13.89 10.10
C ILE A 114 15.66 -13.15 8.91
N CYS A 115 15.90 -13.90 7.83
CA CYS A 115 16.34 -13.36 6.55
C CYS A 115 15.14 -12.79 5.79
N ARG A 116 15.15 -11.49 5.50
CA ARG A 116 14.06 -10.81 4.77
C ARG A 116 14.61 -9.95 3.64
N PRO A 117 13.87 -9.82 2.54
CA PRO A 117 14.23 -8.88 1.49
C PRO A 117 14.22 -7.45 2.03
N LEU A 118 15.25 -6.69 1.67
CA LEU A 118 15.39 -5.29 2.05
C LEU A 118 14.23 -4.44 1.51
N GLU A 119 13.81 -4.73 0.30
CA GLU A 119 12.68 -4.08 -0.36
C GLU A 119 11.75 -5.11 -1.01
N GLN A 120 10.45 -4.84 -0.97
CA GLN A 120 9.42 -5.64 -1.64
C GLN A 120 8.52 -4.72 -2.45
N LEU A 121 8.41 -4.95 -3.75
CA LEU A 121 7.47 -4.26 -4.61
C LEU A 121 6.12 -4.99 -4.59
N LYS A 122 5.06 -4.23 -4.37
CA LYS A 122 3.67 -4.69 -4.44
C LYS A 122 2.85 -3.80 -5.37
N ILE A 123 1.74 -4.34 -5.85
CA ILE A 123 0.81 -3.64 -6.75
C ILE A 123 -0.60 -3.80 -6.19
N LEU A 124 -1.37 -2.72 -6.20
CA LEU A 124 -2.80 -2.77 -5.90
C LEU A 124 -3.53 -3.56 -6.97
N GLU A 125 -4.34 -4.50 -6.58
CA GLU A 125 -5.19 -5.24 -7.49
C GLU A 125 -6.28 -4.35 -8.10
N GLY A 126 -6.73 -4.67 -9.33
CA GLY A 126 -7.84 -3.98 -9.97
C GLY A 126 -7.51 -2.64 -10.64
N GLY A 127 -6.22 -2.31 -10.83
CA GLY A 127 -5.80 -1.10 -11.56
C GLY A 127 -6.01 0.21 -10.80
N PHE A 128 -6.16 0.15 -9.47
CA PHE A 128 -6.26 1.34 -8.61
C PHE A 128 -4.94 2.09 -8.55
N LEU A 129 -5.02 3.41 -8.40
CA LEU A 129 -3.88 4.30 -8.39
C LEU A 129 -3.76 5.02 -7.06
N PHE A 130 -2.53 5.30 -6.65
CA PHE A 130 -2.26 6.21 -5.55
C PHE A 130 -2.25 7.65 -6.05
N VAL A 131 -3.00 8.53 -5.38
CA VAL A 131 -3.09 9.95 -5.70
C VAL A 131 -2.82 10.75 -4.42
N LYS A 132 -2.03 11.81 -4.51
CA LYS A 132 -1.70 12.68 -3.39
C LYS A 132 -1.91 14.14 -3.74
N GLY A 133 -3.17 14.59 -3.69
CA GLY A 133 -3.54 15.97 -4.06
C GLY A 133 -3.01 16.34 -5.45
N ASN A 134 -2.52 17.57 -5.60
CA ASN A 134 -1.91 18.07 -6.85
C ASN A 134 -0.39 17.92 -6.86
N THR A 135 0.20 17.04 -6.04
CA THR A 135 1.64 16.91 -5.92
C THR A 135 2.13 15.60 -6.54
N THR A 136 3.31 15.65 -7.14
CA THR A 136 4.06 14.45 -7.59
C THR A 136 4.74 13.72 -6.43
N ARG A 137 4.59 14.22 -5.19
CA ARG A 137 5.20 13.59 -4.02
C ARG A 137 4.53 12.25 -3.73
N HIS A 138 5.36 11.26 -3.48
CA HIS A 138 4.91 9.95 -3.05
C HIS A 138 4.39 10.00 -1.60
N PHE A 139 3.49 9.09 -1.26
CA PHE A 139 3.19 8.79 0.13
C PHE A 139 4.38 8.06 0.73
N TYR A 140 4.78 8.48 1.94
CA TYR A 140 5.97 7.96 2.57
C TYR A 140 5.80 7.89 4.08
N VAL A 141 5.93 6.71 4.65
CA VAL A 141 5.84 6.50 6.10
C VAL A 141 6.84 5.43 6.51
N VAL A 142 7.70 5.76 7.46
CA VAL A 142 8.60 4.82 8.15
C VAL A 142 8.14 4.73 9.59
N PHE A 143 7.94 3.54 10.10
CA PHE A 143 7.62 3.31 11.50
C PHE A 143 8.87 2.91 12.28
N ASP A 144 9.10 3.57 13.42
CA ASP A 144 10.15 3.18 14.34
C ASP A 144 9.73 1.98 15.22
N ARG A 145 10.65 1.52 16.08
CA ARG A 145 10.42 0.43 17.05
C ARG A 145 9.26 0.68 18.02
N LYS A 146 8.79 1.91 18.17
CA LYS A 146 7.62 2.27 18.99
C LYS A 146 6.34 2.36 18.16
N GLY A 147 6.42 2.18 16.84
CA GLY A 147 5.32 2.33 15.90
C GLY A 147 4.95 3.79 15.64
N LEU A 148 5.86 4.74 15.90
CA LEU A 148 5.70 6.14 15.58
C LEU A 148 6.10 6.38 14.11
N PRO A 149 5.33 7.16 13.35
CA PRO A 149 5.59 7.40 11.95
C PRO A 149 6.59 8.53 11.73
N PHE A 150 7.50 8.32 10.82
CA PHE A 150 8.47 9.30 10.31
C PHE A 150 8.29 9.47 8.81
N LYS A 151 8.65 10.65 8.30
CA LYS A 151 8.69 10.96 6.88
C LYS A 151 10.08 10.67 6.29
N ASP A 152 10.20 10.88 4.98
CA ASP A 152 11.44 10.77 4.19
C ASP A 152 12.63 11.63 4.69
N ASN A 153 12.40 12.54 5.61
CA ASN A 153 13.43 13.39 6.23
C ASN A 153 13.67 13.07 7.71
N CYS A 154 13.28 11.91 8.18
CA CYS A 154 13.32 11.45 9.57
C CYS A 154 12.61 12.38 10.58
N ASN A 155 11.74 13.27 10.12
CA ASN A 155 10.91 14.05 10.99
C ASN A 155 9.66 13.28 11.38
N LEU A 156 9.30 13.32 12.68
CA LEU A 156 8.05 12.77 13.16
C LEU A 156 6.90 13.41 12.39
N GLY A 157 6.07 12.62 11.75
CA GLY A 157 5.07 13.20 10.89
C GLY A 157 3.91 12.28 10.54
N MET A 158 2.85 12.92 10.06
CA MET A 158 1.74 12.26 9.44
C MET A 158 1.85 12.38 7.92
N ASP A 159 1.31 11.41 7.21
CA ASP A 159 1.11 11.49 5.78
C ASP A 159 -0.26 10.92 5.38
N ASN A 160 -0.73 11.29 4.19
CA ASN A 160 -1.96 10.78 3.63
C ASN A 160 -1.79 10.42 2.16
N VAL A 161 -2.61 9.48 1.71
CA VAL A 161 -2.69 9.08 0.31
C VAL A 161 -4.13 8.71 -0.03
N THR A 162 -4.54 9.02 -1.24
CA THR A 162 -5.82 8.60 -1.79
C THR A 162 -5.62 7.40 -2.70
N ILE A 163 -6.40 6.35 -2.51
CA ILE A 163 -6.55 5.27 -3.49
C ILE A 163 -7.75 5.63 -4.35
N GLN A 164 -7.54 5.70 -5.65
CA GLN A 164 -8.55 6.10 -6.63
C GLN A 164 -8.78 4.99 -7.65
N SER A 165 -10.04 4.78 -8.01
CA SER A 165 -10.41 3.81 -9.04
C SER A 165 -9.95 4.24 -10.43
N PRO A 166 -9.84 3.31 -11.39
CA PRO A 166 -9.48 3.62 -12.77
C PRO A 166 -10.44 4.62 -13.43
N SER A 167 -11.72 4.59 -13.06
CA SER A 167 -12.73 5.54 -13.54
C SER A 167 -12.60 6.94 -12.93
N GLY A 168 -11.87 7.06 -11.82
CA GLY A 168 -11.77 8.29 -11.03
C GLY A 168 -12.99 8.59 -10.14
N LYS A 169 -14.04 7.78 -10.22
CA LYS A 169 -15.32 8.02 -9.51
C LYS A 169 -15.25 7.63 -8.04
N GLU A 170 -14.61 6.51 -7.75
CA GLU A 170 -14.49 5.97 -6.40
C GLU A 170 -13.11 6.27 -5.83
N ARG A 171 -13.07 6.72 -4.57
CA ARG A 171 -11.81 7.06 -3.88
C ARG A 171 -11.94 6.84 -2.39
N ALA A 172 -10.82 6.49 -1.74
CA ALA A 172 -10.69 6.40 -0.30
C ALA A 172 -9.38 7.06 0.15
N ILE A 173 -9.42 7.80 1.23
CA ILE A 173 -8.26 8.51 1.77
C ILE A 173 -7.73 7.74 2.96
N ILE A 174 -6.45 7.40 2.94
CA ILE A 174 -5.75 6.78 4.06
C ILE A 174 -4.89 7.84 4.73
N ILE A 175 -5.04 7.98 6.02
CA ILE A 175 -4.32 8.95 6.85
C ILE A 175 -3.55 8.21 7.92
N VAL A 176 -2.23 8.42 7.97
CA VAL A 176 -1.38 8.00 9.09
C VAL A 176 -1.09 9.24 9.93
N ASN A 177 -1.61 9.30 11.15
CA ASN A 177 -1.39 10.45 12.02
C ASN A 177 -0.04 10.33 12.76
N ARG A 178 0.39 11.43 13.39
CA ARG A 178 1.67 11.52 14.12
C ARG A 178 1.84 10.53 15.28
N PHE A 179 0.77 9.86 15.70
CA PHE A 179 0.80 8.83 16.74
C PHE A 179 0.79 7.40 16.16
N GLY A 180 0.94 7.27 14.84
CA GLY A 180 0.91 5.99 14.16
C GLY A 180 -0.48 5.35 14.07
N ARG A 181 -1.56 6.12 14.27
CA ARG A 181 -2.92 5.64 14.01
C ARG A 181 -3.22 5.75 12.52
N ILE A 182 -3.73 4.67 11.96
CA ILE A 182 -4.15 4.58 10.56
C ILE A 182 -5.67 4.74 10.52
N ARG A 183 -6.15 5.66 9.71
CA ARG A 183 -7.57 5.96 9.52
C ARG A 183 -7.91 5.99 8.04
N VAL A 184 -9.13 5.64 7.71
CA VAL A 184 -9.71 5.75 6.37
C VAL A 184 -10.89 6.70 6.43
N ASP A 185 -10.93 7.62 5.48
CA ASP A 185 -12.03 8.58 5.27
C ASP A 185 -12.61 8.39 3.85
#